data_35b6e49d3cae36112c939cd306375292
#
_entry.id   35b6e49d3cae36112c939cd306375292
#
_cell.length_a   1.000
_cell.length_b   1.000
_cell.length_c   1.000
_cell.angle_alpha   90.00
_cell.angle_beta   90.00
_cell.angle_gamma   90.00
#
_symmetry.space_group_name_H-M   'P 1'
#
loop_
_entity.id
_entity.type
_entity.pdbx_description
1 polymer ?
#
loop_
_entity_poly.entity_id
_entity_poly.type
_entity_poly.pdbx_seq_one_letter_code
_entity_poly.pdbx_strand_id
1 'polypeptide(L)'
;MGFVEEIKQSKAFKFTASYLGICFVALQVLDPLSERNIINDDLFKILVYLLVAGTPIPLVIGFLSDRYRRKLIGKKTNFNFNVVLSFIALFTIFYLSITNIGLKQSSEKLNWARQDAIPRLYQLIQEGKSADAYKLGKEIEFIIPEDSMLVRAFAKISRKVDIFSEPIGADVYRKDYNSDDSTFEYLGSTPVKDIRFPYVYSLLKLEKEGFETIKIGTHPYYLKTGENKFLMPPSGTIPEDMVLIPGGATLLNMPGLDHLDRIDLPSCFMDIYEVTNAEYKKFIDDGGYQNKEYWPSDFNYNGENLSFNDAMKKFVDGTNILGPSTWEAGYYPDGQADYPVSGISWFEANAYAKYVNKSLPSLYHWNRAADTRSSGAIIPKSNFNGKNTLAVGSAGGVSSFGNYDMAGNVRE
;
A
#
# COMPACT_ATOMS: atom_id res chain seq x y z
N MET A 1 -64.57 16.99 -14.64
CA MET A 1 -63.12 16.75 -14.53
C MET A 1 -62.83 16.57 -13.08
N GLY A 2 -62.17 15.47 -12.72
CA GLY A 2 -61.80 15.20 -11.31
C GLY A 2 -60.72 16.14 -10.85
N PHE A 3 -60.65 16.42 -9.56
CA PHE A 3 -59.68 17.29 -8.90
C PHE A 3 -58.23 17.01 -9.30
N VAL A 4 -57.87 15.75 -9.49
CA VAL A 4 -56.52 15.30 -9.94
C VAL A 4 -56.19 15.72 -11.35
N GLU A 5 -57.15 15.71 -12.27
CA GLU A 5 -56.95 16.14 -13.66
C GLU A 5 -56.80 17.67 -13.73
N GLU A 6 -57.48 18.41 -12.90
CA GLU A 6 -57.35 19.87 -12.81
C GLU A 6 -55.96 20.27 -12.29
N ILE A 7 -55.40 19.56 -11.33
CA ILE A 7 -54.02 19.74 -10.83
C ILE A 7 -53.01 19.44 -11.95
N LYS A 8 -53.10 18.31 -12.65
CA LYS A 8 -52.20 17.94 -13.73
C LYS A 8 -52.15 18.92 -14.88
N GLN A 9 -53.26 19.63 -15.16
CA GLN A 9 -53.36 20.65 -16.19
C GLN A 9 -52.86 22.01 -15.74
N SER A 10 -52.65 22.26 -14.46
CA SER A 10 -52.22 23.57 -13.94
C SER A 10 -50.75 23.86 -14.40
N LYS A 11 -50.47 25.11 -14.65
CA LYS A 11 -49.10 25.58 -14.97
C LYS A 11 -48.18 25.39 -13.75
N ALA A 12 -48.70 25.52 -12.55
CA ALA A 12 -47.99 25.29 -11.32
C ALA A 12 -47.41 23.84 -11.28
N PHE A 13 -48.25 22.85 -11.57
CA PHE A 13 -47.80 21.47 -11.65
C PHE A 13 -46.78 21.25 -12.77
N LYS A 14 -47.04 21.76 -13.96
CA LYS A 14 -46.12 21.60 -15.11
C LYS A 14 -44.75 22.21 -14.83
N PHE A 15 -44.69 23.44 -14.29
CA PHE A 15 -43.46 24.12 -13.98
C PHE A 15 -42.69 23.42 -12.87
N THR A 16 -43.37 22.95 -11.83
CA THR A 16 -42.74 22.21 -10.74
C THR A 16 -42.22 20.85 -11.22
N ALA A 17 -43.01 20.11 -12.02
CA ALA A 17 -42.55 18.84 -12.57
C ALA A 17 -41.33 18.99 -13.51
N SER A 18 -41.33 20.05 -14.36
CA SER A 18 -40.16 20.35 -15.20
C SER A 18 -38.94 20.71 -14.38
N TYR A 19 -39.09 21.50 -13.34
CA TYR A 19 -37.98 21.86 -12.44
C TYR A 19 -37.41 20.63 -11.70
N LEU A 20 -38.27 19.75 -11.18
CA LEU A 20 -37.82 18.51 -10.55
C LEU A 20 -37.08 17.59 -11.52
N GLY A 21 -37.52 17.54 -12.79
CA GLY A 21 -36.79 16.82 -13.84
C GLY A 21 -35.39 17.40 -14.06
N ILE A 22 -35.26 18.73 -14.11
CA ILE A 22 -33.94 19.40 -14.24
C ILE A 22 -33.08 19.11 -12.97
N CYS A 23 -33.64 19.18 -11.78
CA CYS A 23 -32.92 18.84 -10.53
C CYS A 23 -32.40 17.41 -10.55
N PHE A 24 -33.23 16.47 -11.02
CA PHE A 24 -32.83 15.06 -11.12
C PHE A 24 -31.64 14.86 -12.07
N VAL A 25 -31.68 15.48 -13.25
CA VAL A 25 -30.56 15.43 -14.21
C VAL A 25 -29.32 16.10 -13.63
N ALA A 26 -29.48 17.26 -12.96
CA ALA A 26 -28.36 17.95 -12.32
C ALA A 26 -27.69 17.08 -11.24
N LEU A 27 -28.47 16.38 -10.42
CA LEU A 27 -27.94 15.46 -9.42
C LEU A 27 -27.18 14.29 -10.05
N GLN A 28 -27.68 13.72 -11.14
CA GLN A 28 -26.97 12.65 -11.86
C GLN A 28 -25.61 13.09 -12.44
N VAL A 29 -25.42 14.37 -12.70
CA VAL A 29 -24.14 14.93 -13.13
C VAL A 29 -23.25 15.30 -11.96
N LEU A 30 -23.83 15.84 -10.89
CA LEU A 30 -23.08 16.29 -9.71
C LEU A 30 -22.52 15.12 -8.87
N ASP A 31 -23.26 14.03 -8.78
CA ASP A 31 -22.90 12.86 -7.95
C ASP A 31 -21.57 12.23 -8.41
N PRO A 32 -21.36 11.87 -9.70
CA PRO A 32 -20.07 11.37 -10.17
C PRO A 32 -18.92 12.38 -10.07
N LEU A 33 -19.22 13.69 -10.11
CA LEU A 33 -18.19 14.73 -9.95
C LEU A 33 -17.70 14.83 -8.50
N SER A 34 -18.60 14.61 -7.53
CA SER A 34 -18.24 14.50 -6.12
C SER A 34 -17.46 13.23 -5.85
N GLU A 35 -17.91 12.07 -6.33
CA GLU A 35 -17.22 10.79 -6.20
C GLU A 35 -15.78 10.80 -6.75
N ARG A 36 -15.54 11.56 -7.83
CA ARG A 36 -14.21 11.73 -8.44
C ARG A 36 -13.37 12.86 -7.82
N ASN A 37 -13.84 13.47 -6.71
CA ASN A 37 -13.20 14.63 -6.08
C ASN A 37 -12.96 15.84 -7.01
N ILE A 38 -13.71 15.96 -8.10
CA ILE A 38 -13.66 17.12 -8.99
C ILE A 38 -14.33 18.34 -8.33
N ILE A 39 -15.37 18.08 -7.54
CA ILE A 39 -16.01 19.06 -6.63
C ILE A 39 -15.89 18.53 -5.20
N ASN A 40 -15.60 19.42 -4.25
CA ASN A 40 -15.54 19.01 -2.85
C ASN A 40 -16.96 18.78 -2.28
N ASP A 41 -17.04 17.97 -1.21
CA ASP A 41 -18.31 17.60 -0.58
C ASP A 41 -19.14 18.79 -0.11
N ASP A 42 -18.51 19.88 0.30
CA ASP A 42 -19.23 21.05 0.77
C ASP A 42 -19.87 21.82 -0.39
N LEU A 43 -19.16 21.95 -1.51
CA LEU A 43 -19.72 22.53 -2.72
C LEU A 43 -20.86 21.67 -3.28
N PHE A 44 -20.71 20.34 -3.27
CA PHE A 44 -21.77 19.41 -3.64
C PHE A 44 -23.02 19.62 -2.79
N LYS A 45 -22.89 19.65 -1.46
CA LYS A 45 -23.99 19.92 -0.52
C LYS A 45 -24.65 21.26 -0.77
N ILE A 46 -23.87 22.32 -0.98
CA ILE A 46 -24.40 23.65 -1.30
C ILE A 46 -25.25 23.61 -2.58
N LEU A 47 -24.76 22.97 -3.65
CA LEU A 47 -25.49 22.84 -4.91
C LEU A 47 -26.79 22.05 -4.74
N VAL A 48 -26.77 20.95 -4.00
CA VAL A 48 -27.96 20.16 -3.67
C VAL A 48 -28.97 21.02 -2.88
N TYR A 49 -28.51 21.78 -1.89
CA TYR A 49 -29.38 22.65 -1.10
C TYR A 49 -30.02 23.77 -1.97
N LEU A 50 -29.29 24.34 -2.91
CA LEU A 50 -29.81 25.34 -3.85
C LEU A 50 -30.87 24.75 -4.77
N LEU A 51 -30.68 23.53 -5.28
CA LEU A 51 -31.68 22.83 -6.09
C LEU A 51 -32.95 22.55 -5.29
N VAL A 52 -32.81 22.11 -4.05
CA VAL A 52 -33.95 21.85 -3.18
C VAL A 52 -34.66 23.15 -2.80
N ALA A 53 -33.93 24.18 -2.37
CA ALA A 53 -34.49 25.49 -2.01
C ALA A 53 -35.19 26.21 -3.18
N GLY A 54 -34.79 25.94 -4.41
CA GLY A 54 -35.41 26.48 -5.62
C GLY A 54 -36.80 25.90 -5.94
N THR A 55 -37.18 24.75 -5.35
CA THR A 55 -38.43 24.04 -5.69
C THR A 55 -39.72 24.87 -5.47
N PRO A 56 -39.85 25.72 -4.45
CA PRO A 56 -41.04 26.60 -4.31
C PRO A 56 -41.22 27.63 -5.41
N ILE A 57 -40.14 28.06 -6.05
CA ILE A 57 -40.17 29.15 -7.05
C ILE A 57 -41.04 28.80 -8.26
N PRO A 58 -40.85 27.67 -8.97
CA PRO A 58 -41.71 27.30 -10.11
C PRO A 58 -43.18 27.10 -9.69
N LEU A 59 -43.41 26.62 -8.49
CA LEU A 59 -44.75 26.42 -7.95
C LEU A 59 -45.47 27.76 -7.78
N VAL A 60 -44.83 28.78 -7.20
CA VAL A 60 -45.36 30.13 -7.02
C VAL A 60 -45.55 30.81 -8.36
N ILE A 61 -44.56 30.75 -9.27
CA ILE A 61 -44.66 31.38 -10.62
C ILE A 61 -45.81 30.73 -11.41
N GLY A 62 -45.89 29.42 -11.42
CA GLY A 62 -46.97 28.70 -12.09
C GLY A 62 -48.35 29.07 -11.55
N PHE A 63 -48.49 29.19 -10.24
CA PHE A 63 -49.70 29.61 -9.59
C PHE A 63 -50.10 31.06 -9.97
N LEU A 64 -49.17 32.00 -9.90
CA LEU A 64 -49.44 33.39 -10.27
C LEU A 64 -49.83 33.49 -11.76
N SER A 65 -49.21 32.72 -12.63
CA SER A 65 -49.52 32.64 -14.04
C SER A 65 -50.91 32.07 -14.31
N ASP A 66 -51.35 31.04 -13.59
CA ASP A 66 -52.66 30.46 -13.71
C ASP A 66 -53.76 31.44 -13.19
N ARG A 67 -53.47 32.14 -12.08
CA ARG A 67 -54.34 33.20 -11.55
C ARG A 67 -54.52 34.36 -12.53
N TYR A 68 -53.45 34.85 -13.11
CA TYR A 68 -53.48 35.94 -14.10
C TYR A 68 -54.31 35.55 -15.34
N ARG A 69 -54.11 34.35 -15.88
CA ARG A 69 -54.82 33.81 -17.04
C ARG A 69 -56.31 33.65 -16.77
N ARG A 70 -56.71 33.12 -15.59
CA ARG A 70 -58.13 32.93 -15.19
C ARG A 70 -58.83 34.30 -15.00
N LYS A 71 -58.13 35.32 -14.50
CA LYS A 71 -58.65 36.68 -14.37
C LYS A 71 -58.97 37.28 -15.73
N LEU A 72 -58.10 37.02 -16.76
CA LEU A 72 -58.33 37.48 -18.14
C LEU A 72 -59.53 36.80 -18.83
N ILE A 73 -59.89 35.57 -18.44
CA ILE A 73 -60.97 34.77 -19.04
C ILE A 73 -62.29 34.94 -18.27
N GLY A 74 -62.35 35.78 -17.22
CA GLY A 74 -63.57 36.05 -16.44
C GLY A 74 -64.07 34.91 -15.58
N LYS A 75 -63.28 33.82 -15.39
CA LYS A 75 -63.67 32.68 -14.51
C LYS A 75 -63.30 32.97 -13.06
N LYS A 76 -64.29 32.83 -12.14
CA LYS A 76 -64.06 32.87 -10.68
C LYS A 76 -63.06 31.75 -10.28
N THR A 77 -61.99 32.09 -9.55
CA THR A 77 -61.00 31.19 -9.05
C THR A 77 -61.41 30.75 -7.62
N ASN A 78 -61.81 29.52 -7.46
CA ASN A 78 -61.98 28.88 -6.12
C ASN A 78 -60.69 28.30 -5.58
N PHE A 79 -59.54 28.84 -6.02
CA PHE A 79 -58.22 28.31 -5.57
C PHE A 79 -57.92 28.87 -4.17
N ASN A 80 -57.73 27.93 -3.24
CA ASN A 80 -57.48 28.27 -1.86
C ASN A 80 -55.99 28.59 -1.68
N PHE A 81 -55.65 29.86 -1.40
CA PHE A 81 -54.27 30.35 -1.17
C PHE A 81 -53.61 29.55 -0.01
N ASN A 82 -54.41 29.03 0.92
CA ASN A 82 -53.93 28.19 2.02
C ASN A 82 -53.23 26.91 1.54
N VAL A 83 -53.58 26.37 0.38
CA VAL A 83 -52.91 25.18 -0.19
C VAL A 83 -51.47 25.49 -0.56
N VAL A 84 -51.22 26.67 -1.16
CA VAL A 84 -49.85 27.10 -1.51
C VAL A 84 -49.01 27.33 -0.25
N LEU A 85 -49.61 28.00 0.73
CA LEU A 85 -48.98 28.21 2.06
C LEU A 85 -48.69 26.89 2.76
N SER A 86 -49.59 25.89 2.69
CA SER A 86 -49.36 24.57 3.25
C SER A 86 -48.16 23.84 2.56
N PHE A 87 -48.04 23.93 1.24
CA PHE A 87 -46.89 23.35 0.53
C PHE A 87 -45.58 24.04 0.90
N ILE A 88 -45.56 25.37 0.99
CA ILE A 88 -44.39 26.13 1.43
C ILE A 88 -44.00 25.76 2.86
N ALA A 89 -44.98 25.65 3.76
CA ALA A 89 -44.76 25.27 5.14
C ALA A 89 -44.20 23.83 5.26
N LEU A 90 -44.79 22.86 4.56
CA LEU A 90 -44.32 21.47 4.54
C LEU A 90 -42.88 21.40 3.99
N PHE A 91 -42.58 22.17 2.96
CA PHE A 91 -41.23 22.20 2.36
C PHE A 91 -40.21 22.84 3.32
N THR A 92 -40.60 23.89 4.02
CA THR A 92 -39.75 24.52 5.05
C THR A 92 -39.48 23.58 6.19
N ILE A 93 -40.51 22.84 6.68
CA ILE A 93 -40.36 21.83 7.74
C ILE A 93 -39.44 20.70 7.28
N PHE A 94 -39.58 20.23 6.04
CA PHE A 94 -38.73 19.19 5.46
C PHE A 94 -37.28 19.65 5.38
N TYR A 95 -37.04 20.88 4.88
CA TYR A 95 -35.69 21.48 4.80
C TYR A 95 -35.04 21.61 6.18
N LEU A 96 -35.79 22.15 7.16
CA LEU A 96 -35.32 22.29 8.54
C LEU A 96 -35.04 20.92 9.18
N SER A 97 -35.81 19.88 8.83
CA SER A 97 -35.59 18.52 9.31
C SER A 97 -34.29 17.94 8.78
N ILE A 98 -34.02 18.09 7.49
CA ILE A 98 -32.77 17.63 6.88
C ILE A 98 -31.55 18.37 7.46
N THR A 99 -31.63 19.71 7.59
CA THR A 99 -30.55 20.49 8.19
C THR A 99 -30.30 20.13 9.65
N ASN A 100 -31.36 19.88 10.43
CA ASN A 100 -31.24 19.42 11.82
C ASN A 100 -30.61 18.03 11.92
N ILE A 101 -30.95 17.10 11.02
CA ILE A 101 -30.30 15.78 10.96
C ILE A 101 -28.81 15.93 10.67
N GLY A 102 -28.43 16.75 9.68
CA GLY A 102 -27.03 17.01 9.34
C GLY A 102 -26.24 17.64 10.49
N LEU A 103 -26.81 18.64 11.17
CA LEU A 103 -26.20 19.28 12.33
C LEU A 103 -26.04 18.32 13.51
N LYS A 104 -27.05 17.45 13.75
CA LYS A 104 -26.99 16.44 14.80
C LYS A 104 -25.88 15.42 14.53
N GLN A 105 -25.79 14.88 13.31
CA GLN A 105 -24.72 13.96 12.91
C GLN A 105 -23.33 14.60 13.04
N SER A 106 -23.19 15.86 12.64
CA SER A 106 -21.92 16.58 12.76
C SER A 106 -21.53 16.79 14.24
N SER A 107 -22.51 17.12 15.09
CA SER A 107 -22.30 17.25 16.54
C SER A 107 -21.95 15.93 17.20
N GLU A 108 -22.60 14.82 16.80
CA GLU A 108 -22.30 13.48 17.31
C GLU A 108 -20.89 13.03 16.94
N LYS A 109 -20.45 13.27 15.68
CA LYS A 109 -19.07 12.99 15.24
C LYS A 109 -18.04 13.82 16.02
N LEU A 110 -18.32 15.09 16.24
CA LEU A 110 -17.44 15.99 17.01
C LEU A 110 -17.32 15.52 18.47
N ASN A 111 -18.44 15.16 19.09
CA ASN A 111 -18.47 14.62 20.45
C ASN A 111 -17.71 13.30 20.55
N TRP A 112 -17.96 12.37 19.63
CA TRP A 112 -17.20 11.13 19.54
C TRP A 112 -15.71 11.37 19.42
N ALA A 113 -15.28 12.26 18.51
CA ALA A 113 -13.87 12.55 18.30
C ALA A 113 -13.19 13.05 19.57
N ARG A 114 -13.84 13.96 20.33
CA ARG A 114 -13.25 14.60 21.52
C ARG A 114 -13.40 13.77 22.80
N GLN A 115 -14.54 13.13 23.02
CA GLN A 115 -14.84 12.47 24.30
C GLN A 115 -14.39 11.00 24.32
N ASP A 116 -14.42 10.33 23.16
CA ASP A 116 -14.16 8.90 23.08
C ASP A 116 -12.85 8.61 22.30
N ALA A 117 -12.71 9.16 21.09
CA ALA A 117 -11.63 8.79 20.20
C ALA A 117 -10.27 9.36 20.61
N ILE A 118 -10.17 10.61 21.04
CA ILE A 118 -8.89 11.19 21.54
C ILE A 118 -8.39 10.47 22.79
N PRO A 119 -9.19 10.21 23.84
CA PRO A 119 -8.72 9.40 24.97
C PRO A 119 -8.26 8.00 24.55
N ARG A 120 -9.00 7.34 23.66
CA ARG A 120 -8.61 6.03 23.11
C ARG A 120 -7.31 6.09 22.32
N LEU A 121 -7.10 7.13 21.52
CA LEU A 121 -5.84 7.38 20.81
C LEU A 121 -4.66 7.44 21.77
N TYR A 122 -4.78 8.19 22.86
CA TYR A 122 -3.72 8.28 23.88
C TYR A 122 -3.50 6.97 24.60
N GLN A 123 -4.54 6.20 24.86
CA GLN A 123 -4.42 4.85 25.42
C GLN A 123 -3.61 3.93 24.48
N LEU A 124 -3.93 3.90 23.18
CA LEU A 124 -3.19 3.13 22.18
C LEU A 124 -1.70 3.54 22.12
N ILE A 125 -1.42 4.84 22.24
CA ILE A 125 -0.04 5.35 22.30
C ILE A 125 0.68 4.79 23.54
N GLN A 126 0.04 4.78 24.71
CA GLN A 126 0.62 4.24 25.95
C GLN A 126 0.81 2.71 25.87
N GLU A 127 -0.07 2.00 25.19
CA GLU A 127 0.04 0.55 24.94
C GLU A 127 1.13 0.20 23.88
N GLY A 128 1.76 1.20 23.25
CA GLY A 128 2.74 0.99 22.17
C GLY A 128 2.14 0.56 20.83
N LYS A 129 0.82 0.63 20.67
CA LYS A 129 0.08 0.25 19.46
C LYS A 129 0.08 1.37 18.42
N SER A 130 1.26 1.71 17.92
CA SER A 130 1.46 2.87 17.03
C SER A 130 0.67 2.79 15.72
N ALA A 131 0.49 1.60 15.15
CA ALA A 131 -0.29 1.40 13.92
C ALA A 131 -1.77 1.75 14.13
N ASP A 132 -2.38 1.16 15.17
CA ASP A 132 -3.79 1.41 15.52
C ASP A 132 -4.02 2.88 15.92
N ALA A 133 -3.07 3.43 16.68
CA ALA A 133 -3.11 4.83 17.07
C ALA A 133 -3.05 5.75 15.84
N TYR A 134 -2.20 5.45 14.86
CA TYR A 134 -2.12 6.24 13.63
C TYR A 134 -3.40 6.17 12.81
N LYS A 135 -3.97 4.96 12.66
CA LYS A 135 -5.23 4.75 11.94
C LYS A 135 -6.37 5.55 12.59
N LEU A 136 -6.55 5.42 13.90
CA LEU A 136 -7.55 6.18 14.65
C LEU A 136 -7.31 7.68 14.56
N GLY A 137 -6.04 8.11 14.64
CA GLY A 137 -5.64 9.51 14.47
C GLY A 137 -6.06 10.09 13.12
N LYS A 138 -5.92 9.32 12.02
CA LYS A 138 -6.38 9.74 10.69
C LYS A 138 -7.91 9.88 10.60
N GLU A 139 -8.67 9.02 11.26
CA GLU A 139 -10.13 9.13 11.35
C GLU A 139 -10.54 10.41 12.09
N ILE A 140 -9.86 10.72 13.21
CA ILE A 140 -10.10 11.94 14.00
C ILE A 140 -9.70 13.18 13.21
N GLU A 141 -8.57 13.16 12.48
CA GLU A 141 -8.06 14.27 11.66
C GLU A 141 -9.08 14.75 10.64
N PHE A 142 -9.85 13.82 10.06
CA PHE A 142 -10.93 14.17 9.14
C PHE A 142 -12.07 14.98 9.79
N ILE A 143 -12.26 14.85 11.11
CA ILE A 143 -13.34 15.51 11.85
C ILE A 143 -12.86 16.80 12.53
N ILE A 144 -11.67 16.77 13.15
CA ILE A 144 -11.09 17.87 13.94
C ILE A 144 -9.60 18.05 13.62
N PRO A 145 -9.23 18.46 12.38
CA PRO A 145 -7.84 18.44 11.89
C PRO A 145 -6.88 19.31 12.72
N GLU A 146 -7.35 20.39 13.33
CA GLU A 146 -6.53 21.35 14.07
C GLU A 146 -6.61 21.18 15.60
N ASP A 147 -7.21 20.09 16.08
CA ASP A 147 -7.31 19.85 17.52
C ASP A 147 -5.91 19.68 18.13
N SER A 148 -5.62 20.46 19.19
CA SER A 148 -4.29 20.51 19.81
C SER A 148 -3.87 19.16 20.43
N MET A 149 -4.80 18.35 20.92
CA MET A 149 -4.53 17.02 21.45
C MET A 149 -4.16 16.06 20.32
N LEU A 150 -4.88 16.11 19.20
CA LEU A 150 -4.58 15.31 18.01
C LEU A 150 -3.19 15.66 17.43
N VAL A 151 -2.87 16.96 17.31
CA VAL A 151 -1.54 17.41 16.82
C VAL A 151 -0.42 16.87 17.71
N ARG A 152 -0.59 16.95 19.04
CA ARG A 152 0.39 16.39 20.01
C ARG A 152 0.48 14.86 19.91
N ALA A 153 -0.63 14.16 19.71
CA ALA A 153 -0.63 12.72 19.52
C ALA A 153 0.16 12.32 18.28
N PHE A 154 -0.09 12.98 17.15
CA PHE A 154 0.65 12.73 15.92
C PHE A 154 2.15 12.97 16.03
N ALA A 155 2.56 13.98 16.80
CA ALA A 155 3.98 14.24 17.05
C ALA A 155 4.68 13.09 17.80
N LYS A 156 3.91 12.27 18.54
CA LYS A 156 4.44 11.08 19.25
C LYS A 156 4.49 9.82 18.39
N ILE A 157 3.60 9.68 17.39
CA ILE A 157 3.43 8.43 16.62
C ILE A 157 3.79 8.55 15.15
N SER A 158 4.22 9.73 14.70
CA SER A 158 4.55 9.98 13.30
C SER A 158 5.54 11.12 13.14
N ARG A 159 6.13 11.21 11.97
CA ARG A 159 6.92 12.38 11.55
C ARG A 159 6.58 12.77 10.12
N LYS A 160 6.88 14.00 9.76
CA LYS A 160 6.79 14.45 8.38
C LYS A 160 8.06 14.10 7.62
N VAL A 161 7.91 13.60 6.40
CA VAL A 161 8.99 13.25 5.47
C VAL A 161 8.64 13.75 4.08
N ASP A 162 9.67 14.04 3.29
CA ASP A 162 9.53 14.36 1.87
C ASP A 162 10.04 13.18 1.05
N ILE A 163 9.33 12.82 -0.01
CA ILE A 163 9.68 11.73 -0.92
C ILE A 163 9.86 12.29 -2.33
N PHE A 164 11.01 12.01 -2.91
CA PHE A 164 11.40 12.38 -4.26
C PHE A 164 11.74 11.13 -5.05
N SER A 165 11.59 11.18 -6.35
CA SER A 165 12.10 10.16 -7.27
C SER A 165 12.90 10.79 -8.41
N GLU A 166 13.75 10.00 -9.01
CA GLU A 166 14.39 10.33 -10.27
C GLU A 166 14.15 9.17 -11.25
N PRO A 167 13.33 9.42 -12.31
CA PRO A 167 12.69 10.69 -12.65
C PRO A 167 11.53 11.05 -11.70
N ILE A 168 11.16 12.32 -11.66
CA ILE A 168 10.01 12.83 -10.90
C ILE A 168 8.68 12.30 -11.46
N GLY A 169 7.60 12.39 -10.68
CA GLY A 169 6.26 11.98 -11.10
C GLY A 169 6.01 10.46 -10.92
N ALA A 170 6.69 9.82 -9.98
CA ALA A 170 6.35 8.46 -9.56
C ALA A 170 5.22 8.50 -8.53
N ASP A 171 4.26 7.61 -8.68
CA ASP A 171 3.20 7.41 -7.70
C ASP A 171 3.73 6.67 -6.49
N VAL A 172 3.45 7.22 -5.31
CA VAL A 172 3.97 6.73 -4.03
C VAL A 172 2.85 6.09 -3.24
N TYR A 173 3.08 4.88 -2.78
CA TYR A 173 2.14 4.11 -1.98
C TYR A 173 2.81 3.59 -0.71
N ARG A 174 2.03 3.48 0.35
CA ARG A 174 2.47 2.94 1.64
C ARG A 174 1.50 1.87 2.15
N LYS A 175 2.04 0.86 2.80
CA LYS A 175 1.30 -0.14 3.54
C LYS A 175 1.99 -0.39 4.88
N ASP A 176 1.24 -0.63 5.95
CA ASP A 176 1.82 -1.16 7.19
C ASP A 176 2.40 -2.55 6.91
N TYR A 177 3.65 -2.77 7.32
CA TYR A 177 4.36 -4.03 7.10
C TYR A 177 3.66 -5.23 7.75
N ASN A 178 3.07 -5.01 8.93
CA ASN A 178 2.39 -6.04 9.71
C ASN A 178 0.89 -6.16 9.43
N SER A 179 0.33 -5.32 8.54
CA SER A 179 -1.08 -5.41 8.19
C SER A 179 -1.35 -6.62 7.29
N ASP A 180 -2.40 -7.37 7.63
CA ASP A 180 -2.93 -8.44 6.77
C ASP A 180 -3.70 -7.88 5.56
N ASP A 181 -4.06 -6.59 5.59
CA ASP A 181 -4.69 -5.90 4.47
C ASP A 181 -3.70 -5.80 3.30
N SER A 182 -4.11 -6.23 2.13
CA SER A 182 -3.31 -6.12 0.90
C SER A 182 -3.29 -4.71 0.30
N THR A 183 -4.11 -3.79 0.82
CA THR A 183 -4.33 -2.47 0.25
C THR A 183 -3.19 -1.51 0.58
N PHE A 184 -2.67 -0.85 -0.44
CA PHE A 184 -1.71 0.25 -0.29
C PHE A 184 -2.43 1.60 -0.25
N GLU A 185 -2.09 2.43 0.73
CA GLU A 185 -2.49 3.84 0.83
C GLU A 185 -1.72 4.66 -0.22
N TYR A 186 -2.42 5.36 -1.10
CA TYR A 186 -1.79 6.30 -2.04
C TYR A 186 -1.40 7.58 -1.31
N LEU A 187 -0.15 8.02 -1.47
CA LEU A 187 0.40 9.20 -0.79
C LEU A 187 0.57 10.41 -1.71
N GLY A 188 0.48 10.20 -3.02
CA GLY A 188 0.67 11.25 -4.04
C GLY A 188 1.76 10.89 -5.05
N SER A 189 1.98 11.77 -6.04
CA SER A 189 3.06 11.62 -7.03
C SER A 189 4.25 12.51 -6.67
N THR A 190 5.49 11.99 -6.85
CA THR A 190 6.72 12.72 -6.46
C THR A 190 6.93 13.99 -7.28
N PRO A 191 7.41 15.08 -6.65
CA PRO A 191 7.82 15.21 -5.26
C PRO A 191 6.64 15.35 -4.30
N VAL A 192 6.52 14.44 -3.34
CA VAL A 192 5.49 14.51 -2.28
C VAL A 192 6.15 15.05 -1.03
N LYS A 193 5.61 16.15 -0.51
CA LYS A 193 6.18 16.88 0.63
C LYS A 193 5.27 16.79 1.86
N ASP A 194 5.89 16.93 3.04
CA ASP A 194 5.20 16.97 4.32
C ASP A 194 4.30 15.74 4.59
N ILE A 195 4.62 14.58 4.02
CA ILE A 195 3.85 13.36 4.26
C ILE A 195 4.00 12.95 5.71
N ARG A 196 2.89 12.76 6.39
CA ARG A 196 2.88 12.19 7.73
C ARG A 196 3.14 10.68 7.66
N PHE A 197 4.33 10.26 8.10
CA PHE A 197 4.76 8.86 8.09
C PHE A 197 4.73 8.31 9.53
N PRO A 198 3.95 7.25 9.82
CA PRO A 198 3.81 6.70 11.17
C PRO A 198 5.09 6.02 11.65
N TYR A 199 5.33 6.00 12.96
CA TYR A 199 6.44 5.26 13.59
C TYR A 199 6.14 3.75 13.62
N VAL A 200 5.90 3.19 12.44
CA VAL A 200 5.77 1.76 12.20
C VAL A 200 6.61 1.36 11.00
N TYR A 201 7.08 0.13 10.96
CA TYR A 201 7.73 -0.40 9.78
C TYR A 201 6.70 -0.55 8.67
N SER A 202 7.00 -0.03 7.50
CA SER A 202 6.06 0.07 6.39
C SER A 202 6.69 -0.44 5.10
N LEU A 203 5.86 -0.98 4.22
CA LEU A 203 6.20 -1.17 2.82
C LEU A 203 5.94 0.12 2.06
N LEU A 204 6.96 0.65 1.42
CA LEU A 204 6.87 1.77 0.50
C LEU A 204 6.99 1.23 -0.93
N LYS A 205 6.09 1.66 -1.81
CA LYS A 205 6.09 1.30 -3.23
C LYS A 205 6.07 2.57 -4.06
N LEU A 206 6.96 2.65 -5.05
CA LEU A 206 6.98 3.72 -6.05
C LEU A 206 6.79 3.09 -7.44
N GLU A 207 5.87 3.64 -8.20
CA GLU A 207 5.52 3.18 -9.55
C GLU A 207 5.54 4.34 -10.54
N LYS A 208 6.12 4.10 -11.71
CA LYS A 208 6.11 5.05 -12.82
C LYS A 208 6.19 4.29 -14.14
N GLU A 209 5.34 4.66 -15.09
CA GLU A 209 5.34 4.07 -16.43
C GLU A 209 6.72 4.21 -17.09
N GLY A 210 7.23 3.11 -17.68
CA GLY A 210 8.54 3.03 -18.30
C GLY A 210 9.72 2.85 -17.34
N PHE A 211 9.46 2.66 -16.03
CA PHE A 211 10.49 2.48 -15.00
C PHE A 211 10.18 1.26 -14.12
N GLU A 212 11.24 0.73 -13.50
CA GLU A 212 11.10 -0.38 -12.55
C GLU A 212 10.32 0.06 -11.31
N THR A 213 9.44 -0.80 -10.83
CA THR A 213 8.74 -0.59 -9.57
C THR A 213 9.71 -0.78 -8.40
N ILE A 214 9.82 0.21 -7.53
CA ILE A 214 10.55 0.10 -6.27
C ILE A 214 9.60 -0.36 -5.18
N LYS A 215 9.92 -1.46 -4.49
CA LYS A 215 9.18 -1.95 -3.32
C LYS A 215 10.17 -2.25 -2.20
N ILE A 216 10.11 -1.48 -1.14
CA ILE A 216 11.07 -1.56 -0.03
C ILE A 216 10.38 -1.58 1.32
N GLY A 217 11.00 -2.25 2.29
CA GLY A 217 10.65 -2.10 3.70
C GLY A 217 11.35 -0.89 4.32
N THR A 218 10.66 -0.04 5.04
CA THR A 218 11.27 1.13 5.67
C THR A 218 10.57 1.53 6.97
N HIS A 219 11.33 2.22 7.83
CA HIS A 219 10.81 2.87 9.01
C HIS A 219 11.15 4.38 8.94
N PRO A 220 10.30 5.28 9.44
CA PRO A 220 10.56 6.71 9.34
C PRO A 220 11.90 7.16 9.95
N TYR A 221 12.50 6.41 10.86
CA TYR A 221 13.85 6.70 11.36
C TYR A 221 14.95 6.51 10.32
N TYR A 222 14.71 5.70 9.29
CA TYR A 222 15.66 5.48 8.19
C TYR A 222 15.49 6.50 7.07
N LEU A 223 14.34 7.17 7.02
CA LEU A 223 14.10 8.28 6.13
C LEU A 223 14.69 9.56 6.74
N LYS A 224 15.34 10.37 5.94
CA LYS A 224 15.88 11.67 6.38
C LYS A 224 14.74 12.64 6.69
N THR A 225 14.99 13.57 7.61
CA THR A 225 14.15 14.77 7.73
C THR A 225 14.49 15.66 6.53
N GLY A 226 13.56 15.79 5.57
CA GLY A 226 13.80 16.45 4.27
C GLY A 226 13.85 15.44 3.14
N GLU A 227 14.71 15.64 2.16
CA GLU A 227 14.71 14.93 0.89
C GLU A 227 15.13 13.45 1.01
N ASN A 228 14.21 12.54 0.67
CA ASN A 228 14.46 11.12 0.46
C ASN A 228 14.28 10.83 -1.04
N LYS A 229 15.40 10.68 -1.75
CA LYS A 229 15.42 10.51 -3.19
C LYS A 229 15.56 9.03 -3.56
N PHE A 230 14.64 8.54 -4.36
CA PHE A 230 14.63 7.18 -4.90
C PHE A 230 14.96 7.21 -6.39
N LEU A 231 16.05 6.53 -6.78
CA LEU A 231 16.42 6.32 -8.18
C LEU A 231 15.58 5.18 -8.74
N MET A 232 14.86 5.46 -9.84
CA MET A 232 14.06 4.46 -10.55
C MET A 232 14.76 4.12 -11.87
N PRO A 233 15.33 2.93 -12.01
CA PRO A 233 15.91 2.50 -13.26
C PRO A 233 14.84 2.37 -14.35
N PRO A 234 15.17 2.57 -15.65
CA PRO A 234 14.26 2.25 -16.74
C PRO A 234 13.83 0.77 -16.71
N SER A 235 12.61 0.47 -17.13
CA SER A 235 12.13 -0.90 -17.23
C SER A 235 13.05 -1.78 -18.05
N GLY A 236 13.30 -3.01 -17.57
CA GLY A 236 14.24 -3.96 -18.16
C GLY A 236 15.71 -3.71 -17.84
N THR A 237 16.02 -2.74 -16.95
CA THR A 237 17.40 -2.51 -16.46
C THR A 237 17.77 -3.51 -15.37
N ILE A 238 16.82 -3.87 -14.50
CA ILE A 238 17.02 -4.86 -13.46
C ILE A 238 16.78 -6.24 -14.08
N PRO A 239 17.71 -7.19 -13.95
CA PRO A 239 17.47 -8.55 -14.42
C PRO A 239 16.22 -9.15 -13.76
N GLU A 240 15.56 -10.05 -14.48
CA GLU A 240 14.40 -10.78 -13.99
C GLU A 240 14.73 -11.48 -12.66
N ASP A 241 13.81 -11.49 -11.73
CA ASP A 241 13.93 -12.07 -10.39
C ASP A 241 15.05 -11.47 -9.51
N MET A 242 15.57 -10.28 -9.83
CA MET A 242 16.55 -9.57 -9.03
C MET A 242 16.03 -8.22 -8.55
N VAL A 243 16.69 -7.68 -7.53
CA VAL A 243 16.50 -6.30 -7.03
C VAL A 243 17.82 -5.55 -7.08
N LEU A 244 17.72 -4.23 -7.20
CA LEU A 244 18.88 -3.35 -7.11
C LEU A 244 19.20 -3.08 -5.64
N ILE A 245 20.41 -3.46 -5.21
CA ILE A 245 20.98 -3.06 -3.93
C ILE A 245 21.85 -1.82 -4.18
N PRO A 246 21.43 -0.62 -3.75
CA PRO A 246 22.19 0.60 -3.98
C PRO A 246 23.54 0.53 -3.29
N GLY A 247 24.58 1.02 -3.95
CA GLY A 247 25.92 1.15 -3.42
C GLY A 247 25.99 2.09 -2.20
N GLY A 248 27.15 2.14 -1.59
CA GLY A 248 27.48 3.07 -0.51
C GLY A 248 28.22 2.43 0.65
N ALA A 249 28.54 3.27 1.59
CA ALA A 249 29.36 2.92 2.73
C ALA A 249 28.66 1.92 3.65
N THR A 250 29.25 0.75 3.82
CA THR A 250 28.69 -0.39 4.54
C THR A 250 29.63 -0.81 5.68
N LEU A 251 29.08 -0.91 6.88
CA LEU A 251 29.74 -1.45 8.05
C LEU A 251 29.08 -2.79 8.40
N LEU A 252 29.88 -3.79 8.72
CA LEU A 252 29.37 -5.04 9.26
C LEU A 252 28.94 -4.82 10.70
N ASN A 253 27.67 -5.01 10.98
CA ASN A 253 27.12 -4.90 12.32
C ASN A 253 26.82 -6.31 12.88
N MET A 254 27.89 -7.10 13.03
CA MET A 254 27.80 -8.48 13.47
C MET A 254 28.77 -8.72 14.62
N PRO A 255 28.33 -9.40 15.71
CA PRO A 255 29.20 -9.72 16.84
C PRO A 255 30.47 -10.47 16.40
N GLY A 256 31.63 -10.01 16.85
CA GLY A 256 32.92 -10.58 16.52
C GLY A 256 33.55 -10.06 15.24
N LEU A 257 32.87 -9.24 14.46
CA LEU A 257 33.38 -8.60 13.25
C LEU A 257 33.55 -7.09 13.42
N ASP A 258 33.45 -6.56 14.63
CA ASP A 258 33.56 -5.13 14.94
C ASP A 258 34.94 -4.53 14.60
N HIS A 259 35.94 -5.38 14.35
CA HIS A 259 37.31 -4.99 13.93
C HIS A 259 37.42 -4.75 12.43
N LEU A 260 36.40 -5.08 11.64
CA LEU A 260 36.42 -4.88 10.20
C LEU A 260 36.00 -3.47 9.84
N ASP A 261 36.77 -2.88 8.94
CA ASP A 261 36.55 -1.52 8.50
C ASP A 261 35.27 -1.36 7.68
N ARG A 262 34.74 -0.15 7.72
CA ARG A 262 33.69 0.29 6.80
C ARG A 262 34.26 0.35 5.40
N ILE A 263 33.56 -0.27 4.44
CA ILE A 263 33.93 -0.21 3.02
C ILE A 263 32.83 0.46 2.20
N ASP A 264 33.20 1.02 1.08
CA ASP A 264 32.26 1.59 0.11
C ASP A 264 31.98 0.55 -0.98
N LEU A 265 30.74 0.08 -1.03
CA LEU A 265 30.31 -0.93 -2.00
C LEU A 265 29.74 -0.27 -3.25
N PRO A 266 30.02 -0.78 -4.46
CA PRO A 266 29.25 -0.44 -5.64
C PRO A 266 27.80 -0.96 -5.51
N SER A 267 26.89 -0.41 -6.32
CA SER A 267 25.57 -1.00 -6.50
C SER A 267 25.70 -2.38 -7.13
N CYS A 268 24.82 -3.31 -6.73
CA CYS A 268 24.76 -4.64 -7.33
C CYS A 268 23.30 -5.09 -7.48
N PHE A 269 23.09 -6.09 -8.30
CA PHE A 269 21.84 -6.83 -8.34
C PHE A 269 21.93 -8.05 -7.44
N MET A 270 20.85 -8.39 -6.78
CA MET A 270 20.75 -9.59 -5.91
C MET A 270 19.40 -10.26 -6.16
N ASP A 271 19.38 -11.58 -6.09
CA ASP A 271 18.15 -12.35 -6.25
C ASP A 271 17.10 -11.92 -5.20
N ILE A 272 15.83 -11.89 -5.60
CA ILE A 272 14.71 -11.57 -4.72
C ILE A 272 14.54 -12.64 -3.66
N TYR A 273 14.73 -13.89 -4.05
CA TYR A 273 14.51 -15.09 -3.23
C TYR A 273 15.77 -15.96 -3.14
N GLU A 274 15.78 -16.85 -2.16
CA GLU A 274 16.71 -17.96 -2.11
C GLU A 274 16.59 -18.83 -3.36
N VAL A 275 17.69 -19.48 -3.78
CA VAL A 275 17.67 -20.42 -4.92
C VAL A 275 16.77 -21.61 -4.58
N THR A 276 15.81 -21.91 -5.45
CA THR A 276 14.85 -22.97 -5.24
C THR A 276 15.39 -24.37 -5.61
N ASN A 277 14.74 -25.40 -5.09
CA ASN A 277 15.04 -26.77 -5.48
C ASN A 277 14.86 -27.01 -6.98
N ALA A 278 13.84 -26.43 -7.60
CA ALA A 278 13.58 -26.58 -9.03
C ALA A 278 14.71 -25.95 -9.88
N GLU A 279 15.19 -24.76 -9.51
CA GLU A 279 16.30 -24.09 -10.20
C GLU A 279 17.59 -24.87 -10.04
N TYR A 280 17.85 -25.36 -8.84
CA TYR A 280 19.05 -26.17 -8.59
C TYR A 280 19.00 -27.52 -9.31
N LYS A 281 17.83 -28.14 -9.41
CA LYS A 281 17.62 -29.37 -10.19
C LYS A 281 17.98 -29.16 -11.67
N LYS A 282 17.59 -28.03 -12.23
CA LYS A 282 17.97 -27.68 -13.60
C LYS A 282 19.48 -27.61 -13.79
N PHE A 283 20.21 -27.02 -12.83
CA PHE A 283 21.68 -27.01 -12.84
C PHE A 283 22.26 -28.42 -12.89
N ILE A 284 21.72 -29.34 -12.08
CA ILE A 284 22.16 -30.76 -12.08
C ILE A 284 21.87 -31.41 -13.44
N ASP A 285 20.65 -31.26 -13.96
CA ASP A 285 20.19 -31.88 -15.20
C ASP A 285 20.95 -31.38 -16.44
N ASP A 286 21.34 -30.09 -16.41
CA ASP A 286 22.18 -29.46 -17.45
C ASP A 286 23.67 -29.85 -17.34
N GLY A 287 24.00 -30.80 -16.46
CA GLY A 287 25.37 -31.31 -16.31
C GLY A 287 26.30 -30.44 -15.45
N GLY A 288 25.75 -29.65 -14.54
CA GLY A 288 26.51 -28.72 -13.69
C GLY A 288 27.61 -29.37 -12.87
N TYR A 289 27.40 -30.60 -12.39
CA TYR A 289 28.42 -31.38 -11.63
C TYR A 289 29.51 -31.98 -12.56
N GLN A 290 29.28 -32.07 -13.85
CA GLN A 290 30.23 -32.60 -14.83
C GLN A 290 31.08 -31.51 -15.50
N ASN A 291 30.57 -30.27 -15.53
CA ASN A 291 31.26 -29.15 -16.16
C ASN A 291 32.28 -28.52 -15.22
N LYS A 292 33.58 -28.83 -15.44
CA LYS A 292 34.69 -28.36 -14.59
C LYS A 292 34.83 -26.84 -14.53
N GLU A 293 34.30 -26.11 -15.51
CA GLU A 293 34.45 -24.64 -15.59
C GLU A 293 33.69 -23.92 -14.44
N TYR A 294 32.67 -24.55 -13.90
CA TYR A 294 31.93 -23.98 -12.79
C TYR A 294 32.63 -24.15 -11.43
N TRP A 295 33.53 -25.11 -11.35
CA TRP A 295 34.18 -25.50 -10.09
C TRP A 295 35.57 -24.89 -9.95
N PRO A 296 36.11 -24.76 -8.72
CA PRO A 296 37.51 -24.34 -8.56
C PRO A 296 38.50 -25.39 -9.10
N SER A 297 39.72 -24.94 -9.41
CA SER A 297 40.79 -25.82 -9.84
C SER A 297 41.28 -26.77 -8.76
N ASP A 298 41.18 -26.36 -7.51
CA ASP A 298 41.75 -27.03 -6.33
C ASP A 298 40.68 -27.33 -5.29
N PHE A 299 40.63 -28.57 -4.85
CA PHE A 299 39.77 -29.00 -3.75
C PHE A 299 40.65 -29.52 -2.59
N ASN A 300 40.61 -28.87 -1.44
CA ASN A 300 41.29 -29.33 -0.27
C ASN A 300 40.27 -29.94 0.69
N TYR A 301 40.49 -31.19 1.11
CA TYR A 301 39.70 -31.90 2.08
C TYR A 301 40.58 -32.46 3.17
N ASN A 302 40.47 -32.00 4.39
CA ASN A 302 41.28 -32.38 5.54
C ASN A 302 42.79 -32.26 5.32
N GLY A 303 43.21 -31.26 4.52
CA GLY A 303 44.65 -31.03 4.21
C GLY A 303 45.16 -31.79 3.00
N GLU A 304 44.35 -32.60 2.36
CA GLU A 304 44.68 -33.30 1.10
C GLU A 304 44.02 -32.64 -0.12
N ASN A 305 44.79 -32.46 -1.19
CA ASN A 305 44.25 -31.99 -2.43
C ASN A 305 43.59 -33.14 -3.19
N LEU A 306 42.32 -32.97 -3.49
CA LEU A 306 41.53 -33.95 -4.25
C LEU A 306 41.55 -33.64 -5.73
N SER A 307 41.55 -34.67 -6.57
CA SER A 307 41.19 -34.53 -7.99
C SER A 307 39.74 -34.10 -8.13
N PHE A 308 39.36 -33.49 -9.25
CA PHE A 308 37.97 -33.13 -9.54
C PHE A 308 37.00 -34.32 -9.34
N ASN A 309 37.38 -35.48 -9.88
CA ASN A 309 36.52 -36.66 -9.82
C ASN A 309 36.38 -37.18 -8.37
N ASP A 310 37.41 -37.06 -7.52
CA ASP A 310 37.35 -37.48 -6.13
C ASP A 310 36.58 -36.45 -5.28
N ALA A 311 36.69 -35.18 -5.61
CA ALA A 311 35.89 -34.12 -5.00
C ALA A 311 34.37 -34.33 -5.28
N MET A 312 34.01 -34.61 -6.54
CA MET A 312 32.59 -34.85 -6.91
C MET A 312 31.98 -36.03 -6.12
N LYS A 313 32.72 -37.05 -5.73
CA LYS A 313 32.23 -38.17 -4.87
C LYS A 313 31.82 -37.69 -3.49
N LYS A 314 32.15 -36.47 -3.08
CA LYS A 314 31.78 -35.88 -1.78
C LYS A 314 30.45 -35.10 -1.87
N PHE A 315 30.07 -34.67 -3.06
CA PHE A 315 28.88 -33.85 -3.29
C PHE A 315 27.73 -34.76 -3.76
N VAL A 316 27.23 -35.57 -2.85
CA VAL A 316 26.20 -36.59 -3.12
C VAL A 316 25.05 -36.49 -2.10
N ASP A 317 23.88 -36.90 -2.54
CA ASP A 317 22.69 -37.02 -1.72
C ASP A 317 22.72 -38.24 -0.78
N GLY A 318 21.68 -38.45 -0.01
CA GLY A 318 21.55 -39.57 0.91
C GLY A 318 21.58 -40.95 0.23
N THR A 319 21.49 -41.04 -1.09
CA THR A 319 21.53 -42.29 -1.89
C THR A 319 22.79 -42.40 -2.77
N ASN A 320 23.80 -41.56 -2.54
CA ASN A 320 25.07 -41.49 -3.28
C ASN A 320 24.89 -41.02 -4.78
N ILE A 321 23.86 -40.28 -5.09
CA ILE A 321 23.70 -39.62 -6.38
C ILE A 321 24.20 -38.19 -6.24
N LEU A 322 24.85 -37.63 -7.29
CA LEU A 322 25.32 -36.23 -7.29
C LEU A 322 24.16 -35.25 -7.04
N GLY A 323 24.33 -34.41 -6.03
CA GLY A 323 23.32 -33.42 -5.64
C GLY A 323 23.28 -33.09 -4.15
N PRO A 324 22.38 -32.21 -3.73
CA PRO A 324 22.24 -31.77 -2.36
C PRO A 324 22.05 -32.90 -1.36
N SER A 325 22.76 -32.87 -0.23
CA SER A 325 22.71 -33.95 0.80
C SER A 325 21.34 -34.16 1.45
N THR A 326 20.41 -33.24 1.25
CA THR A 326 19.01 -33.31 1.71
C THR A 326 18.07 -34.00 0.74
N TRP A 327 18.55 -34.34 -0.47
CA TRP A 327 17.78 -34.99 -1.50
C TRP A 327 17.89 -36.52 -1.41
N GLU A 328 17.01 -37.22 -2.09
CA GLU A 328 17.04 -38.69 -2.23
C GLU A 328 16.82 -39.08 -3.69
N ALA A 329 17.57 -40.08 -4.14
CA ALA A 329 17.52 -40.59 -5.52
C ALA A 329 17.68 -39.50 -6.61
N GLY A 330 18.48 -38.43 -6.31
CA GLY A 330 18.70 -37.32 -7.21
C GLY A 330 17.56 -36.31 -7.32
N TYR A 331 16.59 -36.36 -6.38
CA TYR A 331 15.41 -35.50 -6.36
C TYR A 331 15.15 -34.88 -4.99
N TYR A 332 14.57 -33.68 -5.01
CA TYR A 332 14.02 -33.03 -3.82
C TYR A 332 12.67 -33.66 -3.44
N PRO A 333 12.19 -33.47 -2.20
CA PRO A 333 10.91 -34.02 -1.75
C PRO A 333 9.73 -33.53 -2.60
N ASP A 334 8.73 -34.38 -2.82
CA ASP A 334 7.54 -34.05 -3.60
C ASP A 334 6.84 -32.81 -3.07
N GLY A 335 6.43 -31.91 -3.99
CA GLY A 335 5.77 -30.64 -3.66
C GLY A 335 6.69 -29.54 -3.15
N GLN A 336 8.00 -29.74 -3.13
CA GLN A 336 8.99 -28.74 -2.64
C GLN A 336 9.81 -28.11 -3.79
N ALA A 337 9.24 -27.97 -4.97
CA ALA A 337 9.90 -27.32 -6.10
C ALA A 337 10.32 -25.87 -5.78
N ASP A 338 9.41 -25.11 -5.15
CA ASP A 338 9.59 -23.70 -4.80
C ASP A 338 10.20 -23.47 -3.39
N TYR A 339 10.70 -24.52 -2.74
CA TYR A 339 11.41 -24.43 -1.48
C TYR A 339 12.90 -24.18 -1.73
N PRO A 340 13.61 -23.51 -0.80
CA PRO A 340 15.03 -23.26 -0.98
C PRO A 340 15.82 -24.56 -1.03
N VAL A 341 16.80 -24.62 -1.91
CA VAL A 341 17.77 -25.72 -1.90
C VAL A 341 18.59 -25.67 -0.62
N SER A 342 18.76 -26.81 0.05
CA SER A 342 19.53 -26.92 1.27
C SER A 342 20.42 -28.17 1.22
N GLY A 343 21.42 -28.23 2.13
CA GLY A 343 22.35 -29.35 2.15
C GLY A 343 23.38 -29.32 1.03
N ILE A 344 23.72 -28.14 0.54
CA ILE A 344 24.80 -27.86 -0.42
C ILE A 344 25.99 -27.24 0.29
N SER A 345 27.18 -27.50 -0.21
CA SER A 345 28.41 -26.86 0.24
C SER A 345 28.62 -25.51 -0.43
N TRP A 346 29.56 -24.71 0.08
CA TRP A 346 29.99 -23.47 -0.58
C TRP A 346 30.46 -23.72 -2.03
N PHE A 347 31.13 -24.85 -2.29
CA PHE A 347 31.59 -25.19 -3.63
C PHE A 347 30.43 -25.40 -4.61
N GLU A 348 29.39 -26.08 -4.15
CA GLU A 348 28.18 -26.35 -4.93
C GLU A 348 27.41 -25.06 -5.19
N ALA A 349 27.22 -24.21 -4.16
CA ALA A 349 26.58 -22.90 -4.30
C ALA A 349 27.35 -21.99 -5.29
N ASN A 350 28.70 -21.98 -5.22
CA ASN A 350 29.53 -21.21 -6.14
C ASN A 350 29.48 -21.74 -7.58
N ALA A 351 29.41 -23.07 -7.75
CA ALA A 351 29.28 -23.68 -9.07
C ALA A 351 27.91 -23.33 -9.72
N TYR A 352 26.83 -23.38 -8.92
CA TYR A 352 25.52 -22.94 -9.36
C TYR A 352 25.53 -21.44 -9.76
N ALA A 353 26.09 -20.58 -8.92
CA ALA A 353 26.18 -19.15 -9.22
C ALA A 353 26.88 -18.90 -10.57
N LYS A 354 28.01 -19.56 -10.85
CA LYS A 354 28.70 -19.47 -12.15
C LYS A 354 27.85 -20.01 -13.32
N TYR A 355 27.09 -21.11 -13.10
CA TYR A 355 26.20 -21.66 -14.12
C TYR A 355 25.15 -20.65 -14.56
N VAL A 356 24.56 -19.91 -13.63
CA VAL A 356 23.58 -18.85 -13.93
C VAL A 356 24.21 -17.48 -14.23
N ASN A 357 25.54 -17.44 -14.45
CA ASN A 357 26.31 -16.22 -14.73
C ASN A 357 26.17 -15.15 -13.63
N LYS A 358 26.16 -15.60 -12.37
CA LYS A 358 26.13 -14.79 -11.15
C LYS A 358 27.36 -15.11 -10.28
N SER A 359 27.44 -14.50 -9.13
CA SER A 359 28.43 -14.80 -8.10
C SER A 359 27.79 -14.82 -6.72
N LEU A 360 28.37 -15.57 -5.78
CA LEU A 360 27.98 -15.50 -4.41
C LEU A 360 28.23 -14.09 -3.85
N PRO A 361 27.31 -13.54 -3.03
CA PRO A 361 27.53 -12.25 -2.39
C PRO A 361 28.68 -12.37 -1.38
N SER A 362 29.46 -11.30 -1.23
CA SER A 362 30.34 -11.19 -0.07
C SER A 362 29.51 -10.92 1.18
N LEU A 363 30.10 -11.17 2.36
CA LEU A 363 29.47 -10.84 3.64
C LEU A 363 28.96 -9.38 3.73
N TYR A 364 29.70 -8.45 3.11
CA TYR A 364 29.29 -7.04 3.06
C TYR A 364 28.07 -6.81 2.16
N HIS A 365 27.98 -7.47 1.00
CA HIS A 365 26.82 -7.38 0.12
C HIS A 365 25.58 -7.97 0.78
N TRP A 366 25.74 -9.17 1.40
CA TRP A 366 24.65 -9.80 2.13
C TRP A 366 24.14 -8.93 3.31
N ASN A 367 25.05 -8.44 4.16
CA ASN A 367 24.70 -7.59 5.30
C ASN A 367 23.99 -6.30 4.86
N ARG A 368 24.38 -5.74 3.72
CA ARG A 368 23.71 -4.56 3.15
C ARG A 368 22.31 -4.91 2.68
N ALA A 369 22.12 -6.00 1.93
CA ALA A 369 20.83 -6.45 1.42
C ALA A 369 19.87 -6.81 2.57
N ALA A 370 20.34 -7.53 3.58
CA ALA A 370 19.58 -7.92 4.75
C ALA A 370 19.10 -6.72 5.60
N ASP A 371 19.84 -5.61 5.57
CA ASP A 371 19.60 -4.43 6.40
C ASP A 371 19.27 -4.77 7.86
N THR A 372 20.26 -5.22 8.60
CA THR A 372 20.12 -5.69 9.98
C THR A 372 19.43 -4.70 10.94
N ARG A 373 19.36 -3.40 10.59
CA ARG A 373 18.60 -2.38 11.35
C ARG A 373 17.10 -2.67 11.34
N SER A 374 16.63 -3.37 10.31
CA SER A 374 15.22 -3.74 10.13
C SER A 374 14.85 -5.08 10.77
N SER A 375 15.79 -5.75 11.41
CA SER A 375 15.63 -7.11 11.99
C SER A 375 14.42 -7.24 12.91
N GLY A 376 14.13 -6.24 13.73
CA GLY A 376 12.97 -6.23 14.63
C GLY A 376 11.61 -6.32 13.91
N ALA A 377 11.54 -5.92 12.64
CA ALA A 377 10.34 -6.04 11.82
C ALA A 377 10.34 -7.30 10.94
N ILE A 378 11.51 -7.69 10.43
CA ILE A 378 11.68 -8.80 9.49
C ILE A 378 11.62 -10.15 10.19
N ILE A 379 12.34 -10.32 11.31
CA ILE A 379 12.43 -11.58 12.05
C ILE A 379 11.06 -12.17 12.43
N PRO A 380 10.07 -11.40 12.94
CA PRO A 380 8.74 -11.92 13.24
C PRO A 380 8.00 -12.50 12.03
N LYS A 381 8.37 -12.08 10.82
CA LYS A 381 7.83 -12.57 9.54
C LYS A 381 8.82 -13.47 8.79
N SER A 382 9.71 -14.11 9.51
CA SER A 382 10.74 -14.99 8.96
C SER A 382 10.63 -16.38 9.56
N ASN A 383 11.08 -17.39 8.84
CA ASN A 383 11.00 -18.79 9.27
C ASN A 383 12.15 -19.15 10.21
N PHE A 384 12.10 -18.72 11.48
CA PHE A 384 13.04 -19.13 12.52
C PHE A 384 12.52 -20.22 13.44
N ASN A 385 11.20 -20.32 13.61
CA ASN A 385 10.57 -21.26 14.54
C ASN A 385 10.05 -22.52 13.84
N GLY A 386 10.20 -22.59 12.51
CA GLY A 386 9.80 -23.74 11.72
C GLY A 386 10.69 -24.94 12.00
N LYS A 387 10.07 -26.13 11.95
CA LYS A 387 10.83 -27.40 11.96
C LYS A 387 11.37 -27.72 10.56
N ASN A 388 10.80 -27.12 9.54
CA ASN A 388 11.11 -27.34 8.12
C ASN A 388 11.22 -26.00 7.41
N THR A 389 11.84 -26.00 6.22
CA THR A 389 11.83 -24.86 5.29
C THR A 389 10.41 -24.58 4.79
N LEU A 390 10.20 -23.36 4.31
CA LEU A 390 8.98 -22.92 3.63
C LEU A 390 9.31 -22.60 2.18
N ALA A 391 8.29 -22.55 1.31
CA ALA A 391 8.47 -22.01 -0.04
C ALA A 391 9.02 -20.58 0.04
N VAL A 392 9.94 -20.24 -0.83
CA VAL A 392 10.62 -18.93 -0.83
C VAL A 392 9.64 -17.77 -0.85
N GLY A 393 9.89 -16.74 -0.07
CA GLY A 393 9.03 -15.55 0.04
C GLY A 393 7.72 -15.75 0.82
N SER A 394 7.34 -17.00 1.14
CA SER A 394 6.01 -17.27 1.74
C SER A 394 5.89 -16.80 3.20
N ALA A 395 6.98 -16.68 3.92
CA ALA A 395 6.99 -16.12 5.28
C ALA A 395 6.70 -14.60 5.27
N GLY A 396 6.96 -13.90 4.15
CA GLY A 396 6.64 -12.49 3.94
C GLY A 396 7.62 -11.50 4.56
N GLY A 397 8.73 -11.95 5.12
CA GLY A 397 9.83 -11.10 5.61
C GLY A 397 10.60 -10.46 4.47
N VAL A 398 10.33 -9.20 4.13
CA VAL A 398 11.00 -8.46 3.07
C VAL A 398 11.97 -7.42 3.62
N SER A 399 13.18 -7.36 3.06
CA SER A 399 14.23 -6.42 3.46
C SER A 399 13.95 -4.99 2.99
N SER A 400 14.80 -4.06 3.40
CA SER A 400 14.76 -2.65 2.95
C SER A 400 14.98 -2.46 1.45
N PHE A 401 15.42 -3.48 0.72
CA PHE A 401 15.70 -3.40 -0.72
C PHE A 401 14.81 -4.34 -1.54
N GLY A 402 13.96 -5.14 -0.89
CA GLY A 402 12.99 -5.99 -1.58
C GLY A 402 13.36 -7.47 -1.65
N ASN A 403 14.49 -7.89 -1.04
CA ASN A 403 14.83 -9.29 -0.90
C ASN A 403 13.98 -9.95 0.18
N TYR A 404 13.57 -11.18 -0.04
CA TYR A 404 12.86 -12.01 0.92
C TYR A 404 13.82 -13.00 1.59
N ASP A 405 13.37 -13.54 2.71
CA ASP A 405 14.02 -14.62 3.47
C ASP A 405 15.48 -14.35 3.89
N MET A 406 15.96 -13.09 3.83
CA MET A 406 17.28 -12.68 4.34
C MET A 406 17.46 -12.95 5.84
N ALA A 407 16.50 -13.57 6.47
CA ALA A 407 16.51 -13.98 7.87
C ALA A 407 15.74 -15.30 8.04
N GLY A 408 16.42 -16.38 8.34
CA GLY A 408 15.82 -17.71 8.55
C GLY A 408 15.65 -18.51 7.26
N ASN A 409 14.71 -19.43 7.25
CA ASN A 409 14.41 -20.42 6.22
C ASN A 409 15.56 -21.41 5.97
N VAL A 410 16.63 -21.05 5.30
CA VAL A 410 17.89 -21.82 5.28
C VAL A 410 19.04 -20.96 5.79
N ARG A 411 20.17 -21.59 6.02
CA ARG A 411 21.42 -20.92 6.39
C ARG A 411 22.16 -20.55 5.09
N GLU A 412 22.43 -19.27 4.93
CA GLU A 412 23.24 -18.70 3.87
C GLU A 412 24.71 -18.55 4.24
#